data_9d7236e62ffc6a24608348f97186593f
#
_entry.id   9d7236e62ffc6a24608348f97186593f
#
_cell.length_a   1.000
_cell.length_b   1.000
_cell.length_c   1.000
_cell.angle_alpha   90.00
_cell.angle_beta   90.00
_cell.angle_gamma   90.00
#
_symmetry.space_group_name_H-M   'P 1'
#
loop_
_entity.id
_entity.type
_entity.pdbx_description
1 polymer ?
#
loop_
_entity_poly.entity_id
_entity_poly.type
_entity_poly.pdbx_seq_one_letter_code
_entity_poly.pdbx_strand_id
1 'polypeptide(L)'
;MNVHIFSSDLNAVFMLSVGAFLLSMALTPVYTYFAYRYKFWKKQRTTSTLGEKLEVFTKLHASKFDRSIPTMAGIVSLVAIAVITYCFNWSRAETWLPLAALIGGGAVGLLDDVINIRGKGSGVAGLRSSLKFAMITVLALALGWFFFVKLGYNSVQIPFVGVWQLGMWIVPLFVLAVVSTSNAVNISDGLDGLAGGLLSISYSVFGIIALLQNHLMIAGFCFTVVGALLSYLWFNIYPARFFMGDVGSFAFGTSLGVIAMLTNTLFLLPVIGVLFVAEAGSSLIQILSKRFFGRKVFISAPVHHHFEAIGWPETKVTMRFWVIGCVAGFIGLLLALKGGHI
;
A
#
# COMPACT_ATOMS: atom_id res chain seq x y z
N MET A 1 -20.66 25.60 -4.20
CA MET A 1 -19.31 25.39 -3.63
C MET A 1 -18.27 25.80 -4.67
N ASN A 2 -17.62 26.95 -4.46
CA ASN A 2 -16.60 27.45 -5.39
C ASN A 2 -15.24 26.92 -4.95
N VAL A 3 -14.82 25.80 -5.52
CA VAL A 3 -13.45 25.28 -5.34
C VAL A 3 -12.54 26.16 -6.22
N HIS A 4 -11.88 27.14 -5.63
CA HIS A 4 -10.89 27.96 -6.32
C HIS A 4 -9.53 27.24 -6.28
N ILE A 5 -9.32 26.28 -7.19
CA ILE A 5 -8.00 25.71 -7.44
C ILE A 5 -7.32 26.61 -8.48
N PHE A 6 -6.27 27.32 -8.05
CA PHE A 6 -5.49 28.14 -8.97
C PHE A 6 -4.58 27.23 -9.84
N SER A 7 -4.34 27.63 -11.08
CA SER A 7 -3.44 26.87 -11.98
C SER A 7 -2.01 26.73 -11.41
N SER A 8 -1.56 27.68 -10.59
CA SER A 8 -0.30 27.63 -9.86
C SER A 8 -0.23 26.46 -8.87
N ASP A 9 -1.33 26.17 -8.18
CA ASP A 9 -1.40 25.10 -7.16
C ASP A 9 -1.35 23.72 -7.83
N LEU A 10 -2.07 23.55 -8.94
CA LEU A 10 -2.01 22.32 -9.74
C LEU A 10 -0.62 22.11 -10.33
N ASN A 11 0.01 23.17 -10.83
CA ASN A 11 1.38 23.07 -11.35
C ASN A 11 2.35 22.63 -10.27
N ALA A 12 2.26 23.19 -9.04
CA ALA A 12 3.10 22.77 -7.92
C ALA A 12 2.92 21.28 -7.58
N VAL A 13 1.68 20.81 -7.48
CA VAL A 13 1.36 19.41 -7.18
C VAL A 13 1.89 18.46 -8.25
N PHE A 14 1.73 18.79 -9.53
CA PHE A 14 2.24 17.96 -10.63
C PHE A 14 3.77 17.99 -10.74
N MET A 15 4.41 19.12 -10.45
CA MET A 15 5.87 19.21 -10.39
C MET A 15 6.46 18.30 -9.32
N LEU A 16 5.80 18.17 -8.15
CA LEU A 16 6.21 17.22 -7.12
C LEU A 16 6.13 15.77 -7.63
N SER A 17 5.07 15.42 -8.36
CA SER A 17 4.91 14.09 -8.96
C SER A 17 6.01 13.78 -9.97
N VAL A 18 6.25 14.71 -10.90
CA VAL A 18 7.33 14.57 -11.91
C VAL A 18 8.70 14.49 -11.24
N GLY A 19 8.96 15.35 -10.25
CA GLY A 19 10.20 15.32 -9.48
C GLY A 19 10.45 13.97 -8.80
N ALA A 20 9.43 13.41 -8.16
CA ALA A 20 9.50 12.08 -7.53
C ALA A 20 9.72 10.96 -8.56
N PHE A 21 9.03 11.02 -9.71
CA PHE A 21 9.25 10.09 -10.81
C PHE A 21 10.70 10.11 -11.29
N LEU A 22 11.23 11.30 -11.63
CA LEU A 22 12.58 11.47 -12.14
C LEU A 22 13.65 11.05 -11.11
N LEU A 23 13.47 11.43 -9.84
CA LEU A 23 14.39 11.03 -8.77
C LEU A 23 14.37 9.51 -8.56
N SER A 24 13.19 8.88 -8.54
CA SER A 24 13.04 7.43 -8.41
C SER A 24 13.70 6.71 -9.60
N MET A 25 13.50 7.21 -10.84
CA MET A 25 14.18 6.68 -12.03
C MET A 25 15.70 6.79 -11.92
N ALA A 26 16.22 7.93 -11.46
CA ALA A 26 17.66 8.17 -11.31
C ALA A 26 18.29 7.28 -10.20
N LEU A 27 17.54 6.97 -9.14
CA LEU A 27 18.01 6.08 -8.07
C LEU A 27 17.94 4.59 -8.42
N THR A 28 17.08 4.20 -9.37
CA THR A 28 16.89 2.79 -9.74
C THR A 28 18.16 2.08 -10.21
N PRO A 29 19.04 2.65 -11.06
CA PRO A 29 20.31 2.01 -11.43
C PRO A 29 21.22 1.74 -10.22
N VAL A 30 21.25 2.67 -9.26
CA VAL A 30 22.04 2.52 -8.02
C VAL A 30 21.52 1.35 -7.20
N TYR A 31 20.19 1.29 -6.98
CA TYR A 31 19.54 0.14 -6.32
C TYR A 31 19.86 -1.16 -7.06
N THR A 32 19.68 -1.18 -8.39
CA THR A 32 19.88 -2.38 -9.21
C THR A 32 21.33 -2.90 -9.08
N TYR A 33 22.32 -2.03 -9.13
CA TYR A 33 23.72 -2.41 -8.92
C TYR A 33 23.94 -3.12 -7.58
N PHE A 34 23.43 -2.55 -6.48
CA PHE A 34 23.57 -3.16 -5.16
C PHE A 34 22.75 -4.46 -5.02
N ALA A 35 21.53 -4.47 -5.56
CA ALA A 35 20.62 -5.61 -5.48
C ALA A 35 21.20 -6.87 -6.14
N TYR A 36 21.83 -6.71 -7.32
CA TYR A 36 22.50 -7.82 -8.00
C TYR A 36 23.84 -8.18 -7.34
N ARG A 37 24.63 -7.20 -6.92
CA ARG A 37 25.93 -7.45 -6.25
C ARG A 37 25.76 -8.21 -4.94
N TYR A 38 24.75 -7.88 -4.13
CA TYR A 38 24.50 -8.48 -2.82
C TYR A 38 23.38 -9.53 -2.83
N LYS A 39 22.86 -9.88 -4.01
CA LYS A 39 21.86 -10.94 -4.20
C LYS A 39 20.61 -10.75 -3.33
N PHE A 40 19.91 -9.62 -3.48
CA PHE A 40 18.69 -9.31 -2.75
C PHE A 40 17.52 -10.17 -3.22
N TRP A 41 17.69 -11.50 -3.24
CA TRP A 41 16.63 -12.45 -3.62
C TRP A 41 15.88 -12.92 -2.39
N LYS A 42 14.55 -12.82 -2.44
CA LYS A 42 13.68 -13.34 -1.39
C LYS A 42 13.68 -14.86 -1.43
N LYS A 43 13.90 -15.50 -0.27
CA LYS A 43 13.76 -16.95 -0.16
C LYS A 43 12.28 -17.33 -0.22
N GLN A 44 12.00 -18.39 -0.97
CA GLN A 44 10.63 -18.84 -1.20
C GLN A 44 10.05 -19.55 0.01
N ARG A 45 8.77 -19.30 0.24
CA ARG A 45 7.98 -20.10 1.17
C ARG A 45 7.42 -21.29 0.42
N THR A 46 7.77 -22.49 0.86
CA THR A 46 7.22 -23.75 0.35
C THR A 46 6.01 -24.22 1.16
N THR A 47 5.78 -23.61 2.31
CA THR A 47 4.68 -23.95 3.23
C THR A 47 3.82 -22.75 3.56
N SER A 48 2.51 -22.97 3.72
CA SER A 48 1.55 -21.97 4.17
C SER A 48 1.74 -21.63 5.66
N THR A 49 1.08 -20.57 6.15
CA THR A 49 1.03 -20.22 7.58
C THR A 49 0.40 -21.33 8.44
N LEU A 50 -0.33 -22.25 7.83
CA LEU A 50 -0.93 -23.45 8.47
C LEU A 50 -0.07 -24.71 8.31
N GLY A 51 1.17 -24.60 7.78
CA GLY A 51 2.10 -25.73 7.60
C GLY A 51 1.84 -26.61 6.37
N GLU A 52 0.85 -26.29 5.53
CA GLU A 52 0.55 -27.05 4.32
C GLU A 52 1.53 -26.71 3.18
N LYS A 53 1.85 -27.67 2.32
CA LYS A 53 2.64 -27.43 1.10
C LYS A 53 1.85 -26.57 0.10
N LEU A 54 2.51 -25.56 -0.48
CA LEU A 54 1.93 -24.64 -1.46
C LEU A 54 2.10 -25.18 -2.89
N GLU A 55 1.58 -26.38 -3.20
CA GLU A 55 1.81 -27.05 -4.49
C GLU A 55 1.32 -26.24 -5.69
N VAL A 56 0.12 -25.66 -5.62
CA VAL A 56 -0.48 -24.86 -6.70
C VAL A 56 0.37 -23.61 -6.95
N PHE A 57 0.71 -22.88 -5.90
CA PHE A 57 1.55 -21.69 -5.98
C PHE A 57 2.94 -21.99 -6.57
N THR A 58 3.58 -23.06 -6.11
CA THR A 58 4.92 -23.45 -6.57
C THR A 58 4.91 -23.83 -8.06
N LYS A 59 3.87 -24.52 -8.55
CA LYS A 59 3.73 -24.86 -9.98
C LYS A 59 3.50 -23.61 -10.85
N LEU A 60 2.62 -22.70 -10.44
CA LEU A 60 2.29 -21.49 -11.20
C LEU A 60 3.48 -20.52 -11.32
N HIS A 61 4.32 -20.42 -10.29
CA HIS A 61 5.42 -19.47 -10.24
C HIS A 61 6.82 -20.09 -10.44
N ALA A 62 6.91 -21.34 -10.89
CA ALA A 62 8.20 -22.02 -11.11
C ALA A 62 9.16 -21.19 -11.97
N SER A 63 8.68 -20.60 -13.07
CA SER A 63 9.51 -19.76 -13.96
C SER A 63 10.01 -18.44 -13.34
N LYS A 64 9.32 -17.90 -12.33
CA LYS A 64 9.79 -16.72 -11.58
C LYS A 64 10.92 -17.06 -10.62
N PHE A 65 10.89 -18.27 -10.11
CA PHE A 65 11.88 -18.79 -9.16
C PHE A 65 13.26 -18.97 -9.80
N ASP A 66 13.29 -19.32 -11.07
CA ASP A 66 14.54 -19.51 -11.80
C ASP A 66 15.21 -18.16 -12.18
N ARG A 67 14.47 -17.05 -12.20
CA ARG A 67 14.99 -15.75 -12.67
C ARG A 67 15.79 -14.97 -11.65
N SER A 68 15.81 -15.34 -10.36
CA SER A 68 16.52 -14.60 -9.30
C SER A 68 16.18 -13.11 -9.29
N ILE A 69 14.88 -12.76 -9.19
CA ILE A 69 14.39 -11.38 -9.24
C ILE A 69 14.66 -10.69 -7.90
N PRO A 70 15.33 -9.50 -7.88
CA PRO A 70 15.58 -8.76 -6.65
C PRO A 70 14.29 -8.27 -5.99
N THR A 71 14.27 -8.24 -4.65
CA THR A 71 13.21 -7.65 -3.83
C THR A 71 13.68 -6.36 -3.15
N MET A 72 12.82 -5.67 -2.41
CA MET A 72 13.10 -4.42 -1.68
C MET A 72 13.18 -3.17 -2.57
N ALA A 73 12.74 -3.24 -3.82
CA ALA A 73 12.77 -2.06 -4.70
C ALA A 73 11.87 -0.91 -4.22
N GLY A 74 10.90 -1.20 -3.35
CA GLY A 74 10.09 -0.17 -2.68
C GLY A 74 10.92 0.88 -1.93
N ILE A 75 12.16 0.57 -1.52
CA ILE A 75 13.07 1.53 -0.89
C ILE A 75 13.42 2.71 -1.81
N VAL A 76 13.51 2.48 -3.12
CA VAL A 76 13.81 3.53 -4.10
C VAL A 76 12.70 4.58 -4.11
N SER A 77 11.45 4.10 -4.23
CA SER A 77 10.29 4.98 -4.19
C SER A 77 10.14 5.68 -2.84
N LEU A 78 10.37 4.95 -1.73
CA LEU A 78 10.33 5.52 -0.38
C LEU A 78 11.33 6.68 -0.22
N VAL A 79 12.57 6.47 -0.64
CA VAL A 79 13.61 7.52 -0.56
C VAL A 79 13.25 8.71 -1.44
N ALA A 80 12.78 8.48 -2.68
CA ALA A 80 12.38 9.56 -3.56
C ALA A 80 11.23 10.40 -2.98
N ILE A 81 10.20 9.73 -2.43
CA ILE A 81 9.08 10.41 -1.77
C ILE A 81 9.55 11.19 -0.55
N ALA A 82 10.39 10.59 0.29
CA ALA A 82 10.90 11.24 1.49
C ALA A 82 11.70 12.51 1.14
N VAL A 83 12.58 12.45 0.16
CA VAL A 83 13.40 13.59 -0.27
C VAL A 83 12.53 14.71 -0.86
N ILE A 84 11.64 14.37 -1.82
CA ILE A 84 10.78 15.37 -2.45
C ILE A 84 9.82 16.00 -1.44
N THR A 85 9.21 15.20 -0.57
CA THR A 85 8.30 15.72 0.45
C THR A 85 9.04 16.61 1.45
N TYR A 86 10.21 16.17 1.94
CA TYR A 86 10.99 16.95 2.90
C TYR A 86 11.49 18.28 2.32
N CYS A 87 11.96 18.29 1.07
CA CYS A 87 12.54 19.47 0.46
C CYS A 87 11.50 20.46 -0.08
N PHE A 88 10.37 19.97 -0.60
CA PHE A 88 9.45 20.79 -1.39
C PHE A 88 7.99 20.78 -0.92
N ASN A 89 7.61 19.85 -0.03
CA ASN A 89 6.22 19.70 0.43
C ASN A 89 6.13 19.44 1.93
N TRP A 90 7.00 20.08 2.72
CA TRP A 90 7.05 19.88 4.16
C TRP A 90 5.97 20.69 4.89
N SER A 91 5.11 19.99 5.63
CA SER A 91 4.12 20.57 6.53
C SER A 91 3.98 19.72 7.80
N ARG A 92 4.09 20.35 8.98
CA ARG A 92 3.87 19.66 10.26
C ARG A 92 2.42 19.23 10.47
N ALA A 93 1.47 19.93 9.88
CA ALA A 93 0.05 19.64 10.02
C ALA A 93 -0.42 18.56 9.04
N GLU A 94 0.09 18.56 7.81
CA GLU A 94 -0.48 17.76 6.72
C GLU A 94 0.44 16.64 6.20
N THR A 95 1.75 16.87 6.04
CA THR A 95 2.63 15.91 5.40
C THR A 95 3.55 15.14 6.35
N TRP A 96 3.79 15.67 7.55
CA TRP A 96 4.62 14.98 8.55
C TRP A 96 4.08 13.58 8.89
N LEU A 97 2.79 13.47 9.18
CA LEU A 97 2.19 12.22 9.64
C LEU A 97 2.21 11.11 8.56
N PRO A 98 1.76 11.37 7.31
CA PRO A 98 1.84 10.35 6.25
C PRO A 98 3.28 10.00 5.85
N LEU A 99 4.22 10.96 5.94
CA LEU A 99 5.63 10.69 5.72
C LEU A 99 6.23 9.82 6.84
N ALA A 100 5.89 10.10 8.11
CA ALA A 100 6.31 9.29 9.25
C ALA A 100 5.74 7.85 9.16
N ALA A 101 4.49 7.70 8.70
CA ALA A 101 3.88 6.40 8.44
C ALA A 101 4.60 5.65 7.32
N LEU A 102 4.92 6.35 6.22
CA LEU A 102 5.66 5.79 5.09
C LEU A 102 7.03 5.26 5.54
N ILE A 103 7.80 6.08 6.25
CA ILE A 103 9.14 5.72 6.73
C ILE A 103 9.06 4.62 7.80
N GLY A 104 8.15 4.73 8.76
CA GLY A 104 7.99 3.76 9.83
C GLY A 104 7.52 2.39 9.32
N GLY A 105 6.51 2.37 8.45
CA GLY A 105 6.04 1.14 7.78
C GLY A 105 7.14 0.52 6.91
N GLY A 106 7.84 1.36 6.16
CA GLY A 106 9.00 0.95 5.36
C GLY A 106 10.13 0.37 6.20
N ALA A 107 10.41 0.93 7.37
CA ALA A 107 11.43 0.39 8.29
C ALA A 107 11.05 -1.01 8.81
N VAL A 108 9.79 -1.22 9.18
CA VAL A 108 9.28 -2.55 9.59
C VAL A 108 9.42 -3.55 8.44
N GLY A 109 9.01 -3.16 7.22
CA GLY A 109 9.14 -4.02 6.04
C GLY A 109 10.58 -4.30 5.66
N LEU A 110 11.47 -3.30 5.77
CA LEU A 110 12.90 -3.46 5.52
C LEU A 110 13.55 -4.48 6.48
N LEU A 111 13.19 -4.41 7.75
CA LEU A 111 13.65 -5.40 8.73
C LEU A 111 13.22 -6.81 8.35
N ASP A 112 11.98 -7.00 7.92
CA ASP A 112 11.50 -8.30 7.45
C ASP A 112 12.24 -8.80 6.22
N ASP A 113 12.39 -7.96 5.20
CA ASP A 113 13.08 -8.31 3.96
C ASP A 113 14.55 -8.66 4.21
N VAL A 114 15.27 -7.90 5.05
CA VAL A 114 16.67 -8.17 5.41
C VAL A 114 16.80 -9.51 6.15
N ILE A 115 15.92 -9.78 7.11
CA ILE A 115 15.91 -11.05 7.83
C ILE A 115 15.60 -12.21 6.89
N ASN A 116 14.66 -12.02 5.95
CA ASN A 116 14.33 -13.02 4.94
C ASN A 116 15.53 -13.36 4.04
N ILE A 117 16.24 -12.35 3.55
CA ILE A 117 17.40 -12.54 2.66
C ILE A 117 18.56 -13.21 3.41
N ARG A 118 18.87 -12.77 4.64
CA ARG A 118 19.99 -13.27 5.44
C ARG A 118 19.71 -14.58 6.17
N GLY A 119 18.45 -14.95 6.37
CA GLY A 119 18.04 -16.11 7.18
C GLY A 119 18.70 -17.41 6.70
N LYS A 120 19.40 -18.08 7.62
CA LYS A 120 19.96 -19.44 7.41
C LYS A 120 18.96 -20.44 7.99
N GLY A 121 18.09 -21.04 7.19
CA GLY A 121 17.40 -22.17 7.75
C GLY A 121 15.99 -22.47 7.24
N SER A 122 15.59 -23.65 7.54
CA SER A 122 14.39 -24.37 7.18
C SER A 122 13.12 -23.68 7.69
N GLY A 123 12.26 -23.27 6.80
CA GLY A 123 10.81 -23.20 7.03
C GLY A 123 10.18 -21.81 7.19
N VAL A 124 10.75 -20.86 7.93
CA VAL A 124 10.16 -19.52 8.09
C VAL A 124 11.09 -18.46 7.51
N ALA A 125 10.79 -18.00 6.32
CA ALA A 125 11.51 -16.89 5.71
C ALA A 125 10.94 -15.55 6.23
N GLY A 126 11.77 -14.75 6.92
CA GLY A 126 11.40 -13.44 7.49
C GLY A 126 10.87 -13.48 8.93
N LEU A 127 10.32 -12.37 9.38
CA LEU A 127 9.72 -12.22 10.71
C LEU A 127 8.41 -13.03 10.83
N ARG A 128 8.08 -13.48 12.03
CA ARG A 128 6.77 -14.07 12.32
C ARG A 128 5.67 -13.03 12.05
N SER A 129 4.56 -13.46 11.44
CA SER A 129 3.44 -12.57 11.11
C SER A 129 2.89 -11.81 12.33
N SER A 130 2.87 -12.45 13.51
CA SER A 130 2.46 -11.81 14.76
C SER A 130 3.38 -10.66 15.18
N LEU A 131 4.69 -10.80 14.96
CA LEU A 131 5.65 -9.75 15.29
C LEU A 131 5.53 -8.56 14.32
N LYS A 132 5.37 -8.81 13.02
CA LYS A 132 5.08 -7.76 12.03
C LYS A 132 3.81 -7.00 12.39
N PHE A 133 2.74 -7.74 12.70
CA PHE A 133 1.47 -7.15 13.12
C PHE A 133 1.64 -6.28 14.37
N ALA A 134 2.36 -6.76 15.39
CA ALA A 134 2.63 -6.00 16.61
C ALA A 134 3.44 -4.73 16.33
N MET A 135 4.49 -4.79 15.50
CA MET A 135 5.32 -3.63 15.16
C MET A 135 4.51 -2.55 14.41
N ILE A 136 3.69 -2.93 13.44
CA ILE A 136 2.79 -2.00 12.73
C ILE A 136 1.74 -1.43 13.67
N THR A 137 1.22 -2.23 14.62
CA THR A 137 0.25 -1.76 15.62
C THR A 137 0.88 -0.73 16.55
N VAL A 138 2.10 -0.94 17.04
CA VAL A 138 2.82 0.02 17.87
C VAL A 138 3.09 1.33 17.11
N LEU A 139 3.52 1.22 15.85
CA LEU A 139 3.68 2.39 14.98
C LEU A 139 2.34 3.14 14.82
N ALA A 140 1.27 2.42 14.51
CA ALA A 140 -0.06 3.01 14.33
C ALA A 140 -0.61 3.66 15.60
N LEU A 141 -0.33 3.08 16.79
CA LEU A 141 -0.68 3.70 18.09
C LEU A 141 0.06 5.01 18.30
N ALA A 142 1.36 5.06 18.04
CA ALA A 142 2.14 6.29 18.17
C ALA A 142 1.65 7.39 17.22
N LEU A 143 1.38 7.03 15.95
CA LEU A 143 0.86 7.96 14.95
C LEU A 143 -0.59 8.40 15.26
N GLY A 144 -1.44 7.48 15.72
CA GLY A 144 -2.83 7.77 16.12
C GLY A 144 -2.91 8.67 17.35
N TRP A 145 -2.01 8.48 18.31
CA TRP A 145 -1.88 9.38 19.45
C TRP A 145 -1.48 10.79 19.00
N PHE A 146 -0.49 10.91 18.09
CA PHE A 146 -0.10 12.20 17.51
C PHE A 146 -1.25 12.85 16.74
N PHE A 147 -1.99 12.08 15.93
CA PHE A 147 -3.18 12.51 15.19
C PHE A 147 -4.24 13.12 16.11
N PHE A 148 -4.52 12.47 17.24
CA PHE A 148 -5.50 12.95 18.21
C PHE A 148 -4.99 14.15 19.02
N VAL A 149 -3.80 14.03 19.67
CA VAL A 149 -3.32 15.02 20.65
C VAL A 149 -2.70 16.24 20.00
N LYS A 150 -1.97 16.06 18.88
CA LYS A 150 -1.21 17.17 18.26
C LYS A 150 -1.95 17.81 17.10
N LEU A 151 -2.67 17.03 16.31
CA LEU A 151 -3.45 17.57 15.20
C LEU A 151 -4.90 17.87 15.57
N GLY A 152 -5.38 17.40 16.73
CA GLY A 152 -6.70 17.73 17.27
C GLY A 152 -7.87 17.02 16.58
N TYR A 153 -7.61 16.00 15.77
CA TYR A 153 -8.67 15.23 15.12
C TYR A 153 -9.39 14.35 16.14
N ASN A 154 -10.69 14.54 16.30
CA ASN A 154 -11.53 13.82 17.26
C ASN A 154 -12.86 13.34 16.67
N SER A 155 -13.06 13.52 15.38
CA SER A 155 -14.31 13.19 14.67
C SER A 155 -14.04 12.48 13.37
N VAL A 156 -15.05 11.81 12.84
CA VAL A 156 -15.03 11.11 11.55
C VAL A 156 -16.29 11.47 10.76
N GLN A 157 -16.10 11.71 9.47
CA GLN A 157 -17.18 11.96 8.53
C GLN A 157 -17.70 10.62 8.00
N ILE A 158 -19.00 10.36 8.19
CA ILE A 158 -19.70 9.21 7.61
C ILE A 158 -20.51 9.71 6.39
N PRO A 159 -20.30 9.13 5.20
CA PRO A 159 -21.02 9.56 4.00
C PRO A 159 -22.52 9.55 4.21
N PHE A 160 -23.21 10.62 3.80
CA PHE A 160 -24.66 10.83 3.91
C PHE A 160 -25.23 10.91 5.34
N VAL A 161 -24.44 10.67 6.38
CA VAL A 161 -24.88 10.71 7.78
C VAL A 161 -24.40 11.99 8.47
N GLY A 162 -23.13 12.39 8.19
CA GLY A 162 -22.52 13.58 8.76
C GLY A 162 -21.34 13.27 9.67
N VAL A 163 -20.95 14.25 10.48
CA VAL A 163 -19.79 14.20 11.36
C VAL A 163 -20.15 13.54 12.70
N TRP A 164 -19.42 12.48 13.06
CA TRP A 164 -19.54 11.83 14.36
C TRP A 164 -18.35 12.18 15.23
N GLN A 165 -18.62 12.70 16.42
CA GLN A 165 -17.62 13.02 17.44
C GLN A 165 -17.24 11.73 18.18
N LEU A 166 -16.00 11.28 18.01
CA LEU A 166 -15.49 10.06 18.64
C LEU A 166 -14.60 10.36 19.86
N GLY A 167 -14.09 11.59 19.98
CA GLY A 167 -13.11 11.93 21.02
C GLY A 167 -11.89 10.99 20.92
N MET A 168 -11.47 10.44 22.06
CA MET A 168 -10.30 9.55 22.11
C MET A 168 -10.49 8.22 21.34
N TRP A 169 -11.73 7.80 21.06
CA TRP A 169 -12.00 6.60 20.25
C TRP A 169 -11.52 6.71 18.80
N ILE A 170 -11.12 7.90 18.38
CA ILE A 170 -10.48 8.09 17.08
C ILE A 170 -9.13 7.36 17.00
N VAL A 171 -8.41 7.17 18.12
CA VAL A 171 -7.10 6.48 18.16
C VAL A 171 -7.23 4.99 17.80
N PRO A 172 -8.09 4.17 18.46
CA PRO A 172 -8.28 2.81 18.03
C PRO A 172 -8.83 2.68 16.61
N LEU A 173 -9.67 3.61 16.15
CA LEU A 173 -10.13 3.63 14.77
C LEU A 173 -8.98 3.91 13.78
N PHE A 174 -8.10 4.85 14.10
CA PHE A 174 -6.89 5.13 13.34
C PHE A 174 -5.97 3.89 13.26
N VAL A 175 -5.75 3.22 14.38
CA VAL A 175 -4.96 1.99 14.44
C VAL A 175 -5.56 0.90 13.55
N LEU A 176 -6.89 0.71 13.64
CA LEU A 176 -7.60 -0.25 12.78
C LEU A 176 -7.39 0.08 11.30
N ALA A 177 -7.56 1.35 10.91
CA ALA A 177 -7.38 1.79 9.53
C ALA A 177 -5.97 1.51 9.02
N VAL A 178 -4.95 1.95 9.75
CA VAL A 178 -3.54 1.84 9.34
C VAL A 178 -3.08 0.39 9.30
N VAL A 179 -3.40 -0.40 10.34
CA VAL A 179 -3.00 -1.82 10.41
C VAL A 179 -3.70 -2.65 9.32
N SER A 180 -5.01 -2.43 9.12
CA SER A 180 -5.77 -3.15 8.09
C SER A 180 -5.25 -2.83 6.69
N THR A 181 -5.05 -1.55 6.37
CA THR A 181 -4.58 -1.12 5.05
C THR A 181 -3.16 -1.61 4.78
N SER A 182 -2.28 -1.50 5.77
CA SER A 182 -0.90 -1.97 5.68
C SER A 182 -0.81 -3.46 5.34
N ASN A 183 -1.57 -4.29 6.08
CA ASN A 183 -1.60 -5.73 5.83
C ASN A 183 -2.30 -6.08 4.50
N ALA A 184 -3.37 -5.37 4.14
CA ALA A 184 -4.10 -5.62 2.90
C ALA A 184 -3.23 -5.32 1.67
N VAL A 185 -2.47 -4.22 1.68
CA VAL A 185 -1.50 -3.89 0.62
C VAL A 185 -0.38 -4.95 0.55
N ASN A 186 0.16 -5.37 1.69
CA ASN A 186 1.20 -6.41 1.73
C ASN A 186 0.70 -7.76 1.17
N ILE A 187 -0.55 -8.14 1.46
CA ILE A 187 -1.17 -9.36 0.90
C ILE A 187 -1.38 -9.24 -0.61
N SER A 188 -1.63 -8.04 -1.12
CA SER A 188 -1.88 -7.77 -2.55
C SER A 188 -0.61 -7.70 -3.40
N ASP A 189 0.59 -7.66 -2.79
CA ASP A 189 1.88 -7.63 -3.50
C ASP A 189 2.33 -9.04 -3.92
N GLY A 190 1.47 -9.72 -4.69
CA GLY A 190 1.68 -11.11 -5.14
C GLY A 190 1.90 -11.29 -6.64
N LEU A 191 1.46 -10.34 -7.48
CA LEU A 191 1.60 -10.38 -8.93
C LEU A 191 2.33 -9.14 -9.44
N ASP A 192 3.02 -9.32 -10.60
CA ASP A 192 3.75 -8.24 -11.26
C ASP A 192 2.80 -7.07 -11.61
N GLY A 193 3.13 -5.87 -11.13
CA GLY A 193 2.35 -4.65 -11.34
C GLY A 193 1.08 -4.49 -10.50
N LEU A 194 0.62 -5.52 -9.81
CA LEU A 194 -0.69 -5.49 -9.13
C LEU A 194 -0.74 -4.44 -8.02
N ALA A 195 0.08 -4.59 -6.99
CA ALA A 195 0.06 -3.69 -5.83
C ALA A 195 0.43 -2.25 -6.22
N GLY A 196 1.48 -2.07 -7.04
CA GLY A 196 1.91 -0.76 -7.51
C GLY A 196 0.82 -0.01 -8.30
N GLY A 197 0.09 -0.71 -9.18
CA GLY A 197 -1.00 -0.12 -9.95
C GLY A 197 -2.21 0.26 -9.09
N LEU A 198 -2.65 -0.63 -8.21
CA LEU A 198 -3.76 -0.35 -7.29
C LEU A 198 -3.45 0.78 -6.32
N LEU A 199 -2.21 0.85 -5.80
CA LEU A 199 -1.74 1.96 -4.98
C LEU A 199 -1.74 3.27 -5.77
N SER A 200 -1.24 3.28 -7.01
CA SER A 200 -1.23 4.48 -7.86
C SER A 200 -2.64 5.01 -8.09
N ILE A 201 -3.61 4.13 -8.33
CA ILE A 201 -5.03 4.49 -8.47
C ILE A 201 -5.56 5.07 -7.16
N SER A 202 -5.35 4.39 -6.03
CA SER A 202 -5.87 4.82 -4.73
C SER A 202 -5.29 6.17 -4.31
N TYR A 203 -3.97 6.35 -4.40
CA TYR A 203 -3.34 7.64 -4.08
C TYR A 203 -3.77 8.76 -5.03
N SER A 204 -4.02 8.48 -6.32
CA SER A 204 -4.57 9.47 -7.24
C SER A 204 -5.95 9.93 -6.82
N VAL A 205 -6.83 9.00 -6.41
CA VAL A 205 -8.18 9.33 -5.94
C VAL A 205 -8.14 10.16 -4.65
N PHE A 206 -7.34 9.75 -3.65
CA PHE A 206 -7.18 10.52 -2.43
C PHE A 206 -6.52 11.88 -2.67
N GLY A 207 -5.58 11.97 -3.62
CA GLY A 207 -4.98 13.23 -4.05
C GLY A 207 -6.01 14.18 -4.66
N ILE A 208 -6.93 13.68 -5.50
CA ILE A 208 -8.04 14.46 -6.07
C ILE A 208 -9.00 14.90 -4.95
N ILE A 209 -9.36 14.02 -4.02
CA ILE A 209 -10.20 14.38 -2.86
C ILE A 209 -9.55 15.49 -2.05
N ALA A 210 -8.26 15.38 -1.74
CA ALA A 210 -7.50 16.38 -1.00
C ALA A 210 -7.45 17.74 -1.75
N LEU A 211 -7.28 17.74 -3.08
CA LEU A 211 -7.39 18.95 -3.90
C LEU A 211 -8.76 19.61 -3.76
N LEU A 212 -9.83 18.83 -3.86
CA LEU A 212 -11.19 19.32 -3.75
C LEU A 212 -11.52 19.85 -2.33
N GLN A 213 -10.83 19.33 -1.31
CA GLN A 213 -10.89 19.82 0.09
C GLN A 213 -9.98 21.02 0.36
N ASN A 214 -9.21 21.50 -0.64
CA ASN A 214 -8.16 22.52 -0.50
C ASN A 214 -7.00 22.14 0.43
N HIS A 215 -6.76 20.83 0.65
CA HIS A 215 -5.60 20.29 1.34
C HIS A 215 -4.44 20.07 0.35
N LEU A 216 -3.85 21.19 -0.12
CA LEU A 216 -2.85 21.17 -1.20
C LEU A 216 -1.60 20.37 -0.84
N MET A 217 -1.16 20.42 0.41
CA MET A 217 0.02 19.67 0.85
C MET A 217 -0.23 18.15 0.89
N ILE A 218 -1.42 17.71 1.32
CA ILE A 218 -1.82 16.29 1.27
C ILE A 218 -1.93 15.83 -0.18
N ALA A 219 -2.53 16.64 -1.04
CA ALA A 219 -2.60 16.35 -2.47
C ALA A 219 -1.21 16.24 -3.09
N GLY A 220 -0.31 17.18 -2.79
CA GLY A 220 1.08 17.15 -3.21
C GLY A 220 1.80 15.88 -2.76
N PHE A 221 1.58 15.44 -1.52
CA PHE A 221 2.12 14.18 -1.02
C PHE A 221 1.57 12.97 -1.80
N CYS A 222 0.26 12.89 -2.00
CA CYS A 222 -0.37 11.81 -2.76
C CYS A 222 0.19 11.72 -4.19
N PHE A 223 0.30 12.82 -4.90
CA PHE A 223 0.86 12.84 -6.26
C PHE A 223 2.37 12.60 -6.29
N THR A 224 3.12 12.98 -5.25
CA THR A 224 4.52 12.56 -5.07
C THR A 224 4.64 11.04 -5.00
N VAL A 225 3.76 10.40 -4.22
CA VAL A 225 3.68 8.92 -4.16
C VAL A 225 3.33 8.33 -5.52
N VAL A 226 2.35 8.89 -6.22
CA VAL A 226 1.97 8.43 -7.58
C VAL A 226 3.17 8.51 -8.53
N GLY A 227 3.90 9.62 -8.56
CA GLY A 227 5.08 9.78 -9.40
C GLY A 227 6.15 8.71 -9.14
N ALA A 228 6.47 8.47 -7.87
CA ALA A 228 7.43 7.43 -7.49
C ALA A 228 6.93 6.01 -7.82
N LEU A 229 5.63 5.73 -7.66
CA LEU A 229 5.02 4.45 -8.02
C LEU A 229 5.00 4.22 -9.54
N LEU A 230 4.79 5.24 -10.35
CA LEU A 230 4.88 5.13 -11.81
C LEU A 230 6.30 4.77 -12.26
N SER A 231 7.33 5.35 -11.63
CA SER A 231 8.72 4.94 -11.85
C SER A 231 8.94 3.47 -11.46
N TYR A 232 8.43 3.05 -10.30
CA TYR A 232 8.50 1.66 -9.86
C TYR A 232 7.79 0.72 -10.86
N LEU A 233 6.58 1.04 -11.29
CA LEU A 233 5.79 0.26 -12.23
C LEU A 233 6.49 0.06 -13.57
N TRP A 234 7.25 1.03 -14.06
CA TRP A 234 8.04 0.89 -15.28
C TRP A 234 8.91 -0.37 -15.29
N PHE A 235 9.40 -0.78 -14.13
CA PHE A 235 10.24 -1.95 -13.96
C PHE A 235 9.50 -3.17 -13.39
N ASN A 236 8.32 -2.99 -12.80
CA ASN A 236 7.56 -4.05 -12.14
C ASN A 236 6.40 -4.59 -12.99
N ILE A 237 6.02 -3.93 -14.10
CA ILE A 237 5.08 -4.51 -15.08
C ILE A 237 5.68 -5.80 -15.64
N TYR A 238 4.81 -6.80 -15.83
CA TYR A 238 5.20 -8.13 -16.30
C TYR A 238 6.00 -8.10 -17.63
N PRO A 239 7.12 -8.79 -17.73
CA PRO A 239 7.82 -9.56 -16.69
C PRO A 239 8.66 -8.64 -15.77
N ALA A 240 8.37 -8.67 -14.47
CA ALA A 240 9.01 -7.77 -13.51
C ALA A 240 10.54 -7.95 -13.45
N ARG A 241 11.26 -6.82 -13.34
CA ARG A 241 12.71 -6.80 -13.11
C ARG A 241 13.07 -6.81 -11.64
N PHE A 242 12.18 -6.34 -10.77
CA PHE A 242 12.31 -6.40 -9.31
C PHE A 242 10.93 -6.30 -8.64
N PHE A 243 10.88 -6.75 -7.38
CA PHE A 243 9.68 -6.72 -6.56
C PHE A 243 9.73 -5.58 -5.53
N MET A 244 8.56 -5.08 -5.15
CA MET A 244 8.40 -4.03 -4.15
C MET A 244 9.02 -4.42 -2.81
N GLY A 245 8.75 -5.63 -2.37
CA GLY A 245 9.14 -6.15 -1.07
C GLY A 245 8.25 -5.64 0.06
N ASP A 246 8.47 -6.22 1.24
CA ASP A 246 7.73 -5.82 2.43
C ASP A 246 8.04 -4.36 2.80
N VAL A 247 9.25 -3.85 2.48
CA VAL A 247 9.62 -2.45 2.66
C VAL A 247 8.66 -1.50 1.96
N GLY A 248 8.28 -1.77 0.70
CA GLY A 248 7.37 -0.90 -0.03
C GLY A 248 5.91 -1.12 0.35
N SER A 249 5.45 -2.37 0.41
CA SER A 249 4.05 -2.68 0.68
C SER A 249 3.58 -2.19 2.04
N PHE A 250 4.39 -2.34 3.09
CA PHE A 250 4.08 -1.77 4.42
C PHE A 250 4.20 -0.24 4.43
N ALA A 251 5.19 0.35 3.75
CA ALA A 251 5.33 1.80 3.66
C ALA A 251 4.08 2.45 3.05
N PHE A 252 3.70 2.00 1.85
CA PHE A 252 2.56 2.57 1.14
C PHE A 252 1.24 2.25 1.82
N GLY A 253 1.07 1.04 2.36
CA GLY A 253 -0.15 0.67 3.05
C GLY A 253 -0.39 1.47 4.34
N THR A 254 0.63 1.67 5.18
CA THR A 254 0.51 2.50 6.40
C THR A 254 0.20 3.95 6.06
N SER A 255 0.91 4.51 5.09
CA SER A 255 0.71 5.90 4.66
C SER A 255 -0.67 6.12 4.03
N LEU A 256 -1.20 5.16 3.24
CA LEU A 256 -2.54 5.24 2.64
C LEU A 256 -3.64 5.29 3.72
N GLY A 257 -3.53 4.46 4.77
CA GLY A 257 -4.43 4.50 5.91
C GLY A 257 -4.42 5.85 6.62
N VAL A 258 -3.23 6.45 6.78
CA VAL A 258 -3.08 7.79 7.36
C VAL A 258 -3.70 8.88 6.49
N ILE A 259 -3.52 8.83 5.16
CA ILE A 259 -4.14 9.78 4.22
C ILE A 259 -5.66 9.72 4.33
N ALA A 260 -6.26 8.54 4.38
CA ALA A 260 -7.71 8.38 4.53
C ALA A 260 -8.24 9.00 5.85
N MET A 261 -7.44 8.95 6.91
CA MET A 261 -7.77 9.58 8.19
C MET A 261 -7.61 11.12 8.13
N LEU A 262 -6.52 11.62 7.53
CA LEU A 262 -6.25 13.07 7.41
C LEU A 262 -7.28 13.78 6.51
N THR A 263 -7.73 13.12 5.44
CA THR A 263 -8.78 13.65 4.55
C THR A 263 -10.19 13.43 5.10
N ASN A 264 -10.31 12.83 6.29
CA ASN A 264 -11.58 12.45 6.92
C ASN A 264 -12.49 11.60 6.01
N THR A 265 -11.88 10.73 5.20
CA THR A 265 -12.57 9.88 4.20
C THR A 265 -12.37 8.39 4.48
N LEU A 266 -12.20 8.02 5.74
CA LEU A 266 -11.95 6.64 6.17
C LEU A 266 -12.97 5.65 5.60
N PHE A 267 -14.26 5.98 5.62
CA PHE A 267 -15.32 5.10 5.13
C PHE A 267 -15.34 4.94 3.60
N LEU A 268 -14.64 5.80 2.87
CA LEU A 268 -14.43 5.65 1.43
C LEU A 268 -13.23 4.75 1.10
N LEU A 269 -12.29 4.58 2.05
CA LEU A 269 -11.10 3.75 1.86
C LEU A 269 -11.43 2.30 1.42
N PRO A 270 -12.41 1.58 2.02
CA PRO A 270 -12.80 0.26 1.54
C PRO A 270 -13.40 0.24 0.13
N VAL A 271 -14.01 1.32 -0.30
CA VAL A 271 -14.57 1.45 -1.66
C VAL A 271 -13.44 1.72 -2.65
N ILE A 272 -12.61 2.75 -2.40
CA ILE A 272 -11.47 3.12 -3.25
C ILE A 272 -10.48 1.96 -3.35
N GLY A 273 -10.22 1.29 -2.22
CA GLY A 273 -9.31 0.15 -2.10
C GLY A 273 -10.02 -1.21 -2.14
N VAL A 274 -11.15 -1.35 -2.85
CA VAL A 274 -11.99 -2.56 -2.83
C VAL A 274 -11.20 -3.84 -3.14
N LEU A 275 -10.19 -3.75 -3.98
CA LEU A 275 -9.36 -4.90 -4.31
C LEU A 275 -8.42 -5.27 -3.17
N PHE A 276 -7.88 -4.32 -2.41
CA PHE A 276 -7.14 -4.62 -1.19
C PHE A 276 -8.04 -5.32 -0.16
N VAL A 277 -9.31 -4.89 -0.06
CA VAL A 277 -10.31 -5.55 0.80
C VAL A 277 -10.60 -6.97 0.30
N ALA A 278 -10.76 -7.17 -1.00
CA ALA A 278 -11.00 -8.49 -1.59
C ALA A 278 -9.82 -9.45 -1.38
N GLU A 279 -8.59 -8.97 -1.54
CA GLU A 279 -7.36 -9.74 -1.33
C GLU A 279 -7.21 -10.18 0.13
N ALA A 280 -7.27 -9.23 1.06
CA ALA A 280 -7.18 -9.53 2.49
C ALA A 280 -8.38 -10.35 2.97
N GLY A 281 -9.60 -10.01 2.52
CA GLY A 281 -10.84 -10.69 2.87
C GLY A 281 -10.85 -12.15 2.40
N SER A 282 -10.44 -12.42 1.17
CA SER A 282 -10.36 -13.79 0.66
C SER A 282 -9.37 -14.65 1.44
N SER A 283 -8.23 -14.07 1.83
CA SER A 283 -7.24 -14.74 2.69
C SER A 283 -7.79 -15.03 4.07
N LEU A 284 -8.47 -14.07 4.69
CA LEU A 284 -9.09 -14.22 6.00
C LEU A 284 -10.20 -15.29 5.97
N ILE A 285 -11.10 -15.22 4.99
CA ILE A 285 -12.18 -16.22 4.80
C ILE A 285 -11.58 -17.62 4.62
N GLN A 286 -10.53 -17.77 3.83
CA GLN A 286 -9.84 -19.04 3.62
C GLN A 286 -9.27 -19.61 4.92
N ILE A 287 -8.60 -18.77 5.72
CA ILE A 287 -8.01 -19.18 7.01
C ILE A 287 -9.10 -19.59 7.98
N LEU A 288 -10.15 -18.78 8.14
CA LEU A 288 -11.26 -19.06 9.04
C LEU A 288 -12.04 -20.33 8.62
N SER A 289 -12.32 -20.48 7.31
CA SER A 289 -13.01 -21.67 6.81
C SER A 289 -12.22 -22.94 7.04
N LYS A 290 -10.90 -22.93 6.83
CA LYS A 290 -10.04 -24.06 7.14
C LYS A 290 -10.01 -24.37 8.63
N ARG A 291 -9.90 -23.33 9.46
CA ARG A 291 -9.80 -23.50 10.92
C ARG A 291 -11.08 -24.02 11.55
N PHE A 292 -12.24 -23.52 11.13
CA PHE A 292 -13.53 -23.85 11.76
C PHE A 292 -14.31 -24.94 11.06
N PHE A 293 -14.15 -25.07 9.72
CA PHE A 293 -14.95 -25.98 8.91
C PHE A 293 -14.11 -27.06 8.18
N GLY A 294 -12.76 -27.03 8.29
CA GLY A 294 -11.87 -28.00 7.67
C GLY A 294 -11.85 -27.98 6.13
N ARG A 295 -12.49 -27.00 5.48
CA ARG A 295 -12.63 -26.94 4.01
C ARG A 295 -12.10 -25.65 3.42
N LYS A 296 -11.71 -25.73 2.13
CA LYS A 296 -11.31 -24.57 1.33
C LYS A 296 -12.54 -23.91 0.72
N VAL A 297 -12.59 -22.58 0.72
CA VAL A 297 -13.57 -21.78 -0.03
C VAL A 297 -13.00 -21.45 -1.41
N PHE A 298 -11.75 -21.03 -1.47
CA PHE A 298 -11.03 -20.71 -2.70
C PHE A 298 -10.04 -21.84 -3.04
N ILE A 299 -9.75 -22.06 -4.33
CA ILE A 299 -8.72 -23.01 -4.78
C ILE A 299 -7.37 -22.59 -4.19
N SER A 300 -7.07 -21.30 -4.29
CA SER A 300 -5.94 -20.63 -3.65
C SER A 300 -6.39 -19.26 -3.10
N ALA A 301 -5.76 -18.74 -2.07
CA ALA A 301 -5.94 -17.39 -1.53
C ALA A 301 -4.56 -16.75 -1.37
N PRO A 302 -4.45 -15.45 -1.59
CA PRO A 302 -5.46 -14.42 -1.90
C PRO A 302 -6.19 -14.61 -3.23
N VAL A 303 -7.21 -13.78 -3.51
CA VAL A 303 -8.12 -13.96 -4.65
C VAL A 303 -7.42 -13.90 -6.02
N HIS A 304 -6.33 -13.15 -6.18
CA HIS A 304 -5.55 -13.16 -7.41
C HIS A 304 -5.01 -14.55 -7.75
N HIS A 305 -4.52 -15.31 -6.76
CA HIS A 305 -4.08 -16.69 -6.96
C HIS A 305 -5.23 -17.65 -7.25
N HIS A 306 -6.46 -17.34 -6.82
CA HIS A 306 -7.64 -18.11 -7.23
C HIS A 306 -7.87 -17.97 -8.74
N PHE A 307 -7.79 -16.76 -9.29
CA PHE A 307 -7.95 -16.53 -10.72
C PHE A 307 -6.83 -17.18 -11.54
N GLU A 308 -5.57 -17.14 -11.07
CA GLU A 308 -4.49 -17.89 -11.70
C GLU A 308 -4.75 -19.40 -11.68
N ALA A 309 -5.24 -19.95 -10.56
CA ALA A 309 -5.53 -21.36 -10.39
C ALA A 309 -6.66 -21.87 -11.32
N ILE A 310 -7.58 -21.01 -11.74
CA ILE A 310 -8.61 -21.31 -12.76
C ILE A 310 -8.14 -21.05 -14.19
N GLY A 311 -6.85 -20.72 -14.39
CA GLY A 311 -6.23 -20.62 -15.71
C GLY A 311 -6.13 -19.21 -16.30
N TRP A 312 -6.34 -18.15 -15.52
CA TRP A 312 -6.07 -16.81 -16.02
C TRP A 312 -4.56 -16.51 -15.97
N PRO A 313 -3.97 -15.99 -17.05
CA PRO A 313 -2.59 -15.53 -16.99
C PRO A 313 -2.48 -14.31 -16.07
N GLU A 314 -1.33 -14.16 -15.40
CA GLU A 314 -1.03 -13.11 -14.45
C GLU A 314 -1.37 -11.71 -14.95
N THR A 315 -0.96 -11.40 -16.19
CA THR A 315 -1.24 -10.09 -16.82
C THR A 315 -2.73 -9.80 -16.95
N LYS A 316 -3.54 -10.83 -17.23
CA LYS A 316 -5.00 -10.68 -17.32
C LYS A 316 -5.62 -10.37 -15.96
N VAL A 317 -5.13 -10.98 -14.89
CA VAL A 317 -5.58 -10.70 -13.52
C VAL A 317 -5.23 -9.27 -13.17
N THR A 318 -3.95 -8.89 -13.28
CA THR A 318 -3.45 -7.55 -12.94
C THR A 318 -4.20 -6.45 -13.68
N MET A 319 -4.34 -6.56 -15.02
CA MET A 319 -5.01 -5.52 -15.81
C MET A 319 -6.51 -5.40 -15.49
N ARG A 320 -7.22 -6.50 -15.27
CA ARG A 320 -8.63 -6.46 -14.87
C ARG A 320 -8.82 -5.87 -13.49
N PHE A 321 -7.90 -6.16 -12.58
CA PHE A 321 -7.92 -5.55 -11.25
C PHE A 321 -7.65 -4.05 -11.32
N TRP A 322 -6.77 -3.57 -12.19
CA TRP A 322 -6.61 -2.13 -12.42
C TRP A 322 -7.91 -1.48 -12.93
N VAL A 323 -8.59 -2.11 -13.89
CA VAL A 323 -9.89 -1.59 -14.40
C VAL A 323 -10.92 -1.52 -13.27
N ILE A 324 -11.06 -2.58 -12.46
CA ILE A 324 -11.97 -2.59 -11.32
C ILE A 324 -11.57 -1.51 -10.29
N GLY A 325 -10.27 -1.38 -10.01
CA GLY A 325 -9.73 -0.35 -9.13
C GLY A 325 -10.04 1.07 -9.61
N CYS A 326 -9.90 1.35 -10.91
CA CYS A 326 -10.27 2.65 -11.50
C CYS A 326 -11.78 2.93 -11.33
N VAL A 327 -12.64 1.95 -11.66
CA VAL A 327 -14.09 2.10 -11.49
C VAL A 327 -14.46 2.34 -10.03
N ALA A 328 -13.87 1.57 -9.11
CA ALA A 328 -14.07 1.75 -7.69
C ALA A 328 -13.55 3.12 -7.19
N GLY A 329 -12.44 3.58 -7.72
CA GLY A 329 -11.92 4.93 -7.48
C GLY A 329 -12.89 6.03 -7.91
N PHE A 330 -13.47 5.92 -9.10
CA PHE A 330 -14.53 6.85 -9.55
C PHE A 330 -15.76 6.81 -8.65
N ILE A 331 -16.20 5.63 -8.22
CA ILE A 331 -17.32 5.49 -7.27
C ILE A 331 -16.96 6.16 -5.94
N GLY A 332 -15.74 5.92 -5.42
CA GLY A 332 -15.25 6.57 -4.20
C GLY A 332 -15.23 8.10 -4.29
N LEU A 333 -14.80 8.65 -5.44
CA LEU A 333 -14.80 10.09 -5.69
C LEU A 333 -16.23 10.65 -5.76
N LEU A 334 -17.15 9.96 -6.44
CA LEU A 334 -18.57 10.35 -6.47
C LEU A 334 -19.21 10.33 -5.08
N LEU A 335 -18.86 9.35 -4.25
CA LEU A 335 -19.30 9.28 -2.85
C LEU A 335 -18.70 10.41 -2.00
N ALA A 336 -17.44 10.79 -2.23
CA ALA A 336 -16.85 11.95 -1.57
C ALA A 336 -17.59 13.24 -1.89
N LEU A 337 -17.89 13.47 -3.17
CA LEU A 337 -18.62 14.66 -3.63
C LEU A 337 -20.06 14.73 -3.09
N LYS A 338 -20.80 13.61 -3.06
CA LYS A 338 -22.20 13.57 -2.64
C LYS A 338 -22.36 13.32 -1.14
N GLY A 339 -21.38 12.70 -0.50
CA GLY A 339 -21.44 12.28 0.90
C GLY A 339 -21.07 13.35 1.92
N GLY A 340 -20.82 14.59 1.50
CA GLY A 340 -20.51 15.71 2.39
C GLY A 340 -19.03 15.78 2.84
N HIS A 341 -18.12 15.14 2.11
CA HIS A 341 -16.65 15.21 2.39
C HIS A 341 -15.97 16.38 1.69
N ILE A 342 -16.64 17.03 0.73
CA ILE A 342 -16.12 18.12 -0.08
C ILE A 342 -17.09 19.29 -0.06
#